data_569f3c6e39b8f165b33e638ffc19ce5e
#
_entry.id   569f3c6e39b8f165b33e638ffc19ce5e
#
_cell.length_a   1.000
_cell.length_b   1.000
_cell.length_c   1.000
_cell.angle_alpha   90.00
_cell.angle_beta   90.00
_cell.angle_gamma   90.00
#
_symmetry.space_group_name_H-M   'P 1'
#
loop_
_entity.id
_entity.type
_entity.pdbx_description
1 polymer ?
#
loop_
_entity_poly.entity_id
_entity_poly.type
_entity_poly.pdbx_seq_one_letter_code
_entity_poly.pdbx_strand_id
1 'polypeptide(L)'
;MTPTPHLIVWYNTRCPVCNGGIDWQRNKLLAAVRAGEIAFEDINEQPDALAAYGASLDDVRRRLHATDAQGRLIVGADVAIAVWRVTPRQSWIAALLGNRVMLPLTRFSYDRFADLLFAWNKWKGRW
;
A
#
# COMPACT_ATOMS: atom_id res chain seq x y z
N MET A 1 -7.02 -24.86 -7.50
CA MET A 1 -7.25 -23.43 -7.83
C MET A 1 -6.67 -22.53 -6.75
N THR A 2 -5.81 -21.62 -7.13
CA THR A 2 -5.29 -20.62 -6.20
C THR A 2 -6.37 -19.57 -5.99
N PRO A 3 -6.78 -19.28 -4.75
CA PRO A 3 -7.78 -18.22 -4.53
C PRO A 3 -7.24 -16.86 -4.96
N THR A 4 -8.11 -16.02 -5.52
CA THR A 4 -7.77 -14.63 -5.83
C THR A 4 -7.55 -13.89 -4.51
N PRO A 5 -6.41 -13.19 -4.34
CA PRO A 5 -6.19 -12.41 -3.12
C PRO A 5 -7.29 -11.35 -2.93
N HIS A 6 -7.71 -11.15 -1.69
CA HIS A 6 -8.66 -10.08 -1.34
C HIS A 6 -8.04 -8.70 -1.50
N LEU A 7 -6.71 -8.63 -1.42
CA LEU A 7 -5.97 -7.37 -1.54
C LEU A 7 -4.59 -7.67 -2.11
N ILE A 8 -4.23 -6.96 -3.17
CA ILE A 8 -2.86 -6.98 -3.72
C ILE A 8 -2.29 -5.58 -3.50
N VAL A 9 -1.26 -5.47 -2.68
CA VAL A 9 -0.60 -4.20 -2.35
C VAL A 9 0.65 -4.06 -3.20
N TRP A 10 0.70 -2.98 -3.99
CA TRP A 10 1.85 -2.63 -4.82
C TRP A 10 2.66 -1.55 -4.11
N TYR A 11 3.94 -1.79 -3.91
CA TYR A 11 4.81 -0.89 -3.17
C TYR A 11 6.19 -0.80 -3.82
N ASN A 12 6.98 0.15 -3.36
CA ASN A 12 8.31 0.43 -3.91
C ASN A 12 9.39 -0.08 -2.96
N THR A 13 10.06 -1.18 -3.32
CA THR A 13 11.14 -1.76 -2.50
C THR A 13 12.39 -0.88 -2.47
N ARG A 14 12.55 0.04 -3.41
CA ARG A 14 13.68 0.97 -3.45
C ARG A 14 13.57 2.07 -2.42
N CYS A 15 12.39 2.30 -1.86
CA CYS A 15 12.16 3.23 -0.76
C CYS A 15 12.40 2.49 0.56
N PRO A 16 13.45 2.84 1.36
CA PRO A 16 13.74 2.10 2.59
C PRO A 16 12.62 2.19 3.62
N VAL A 17 11.92 3.32 3.70
CA VAL A 17 10.80 3.50 4.62
C VAL A 17 9.60 2.64 4.19
N CYS A 18 9.27 2.67 2.91
CA CYS A 18 8.16 1.87 2.36
C CYS A 18 8.45 0.38 2.50
N ASN A 19 9.65 -0.04 2.13
CA ASN A 19 10.06 -1.44 2.21
C ASN A 19 10.06 -1.96 3.65
N GLY A 20 10.62 -1.18 4.57
CA GLY A 20 10.66 -1.54 5.99
C GLY A 20 9.27 -1.63 6.60
N GLY A 21 8.40 -0.67 6.28
CA GLY A 21 7.01 -0.67 6.76
C GLY A 21 6.21 -1.86 6.25
N ILE A 22 6.36 -2.19 4.98
CA ILE A 22 5.67 -3.35 4.39
C ILE A 22 6.22 -4.67 4.96
N ASP A 23 7.53 -4.79 5.13
CA ASP A 23 8.12 -5.99 5.73
C ASP A 23 7.59 -6.22 7.14
N TRP A 24 7.48 -5.15 7.92
CA TRP A 24 6.94 -5.23 9.27
C TRP A 24 5.47 -5.68 9.26
N GLN A 25 4.65 -5.13 8.37
CA GLN A 25 3.25 -5.54 8.20
C GLN A 25 3.13 -6.97 7.68
N ARG A 26 3.97 -7.35 6.72
CA ARG A 26 3.98 -8.70 6.15
C ARG A 26 4.23 -9.73 7.24
N ASN A 27 5.13 -9.47 8.18
CA ASN A 27 5.40 -10.37 9.28
C ASN A 27 4.18 -10.56 10.18
N LYS A 28 3.38 -9.53 10.38
CA LYS A 28 2.15 -9.61 11.15
C LYS A 28 1.02 -10.32 10.41
N LEU A 29 1.09 -10.35 9.09
CA LEU A 29 0.08 -10.95 8.22
C LEU A 29 0.56 -12.26 7.59
N LEU A 30 1.58 -12.88 8.14
CA LEU A 30 2.23 -14.03 7.52
C LEU A 30 1.26 -15.17 7.21
N ALA A 31 0.31 -15.46 8.12
CA ALA A 31 -0.70 -16.48 7.88
C ALA A 31 -1.60 -16.14 6.69
N ALA A 32 -2.05 -14.88 6.59
CA ALA A 32 -2.88 -14.42 5.49
C ALA A 32 -2.14 -14.44 4.16
N VAL A 33 -0.87 -14.07 4.16
CA VAL A 33 -0.01 -14.11 2.96
C VAL A 33 0.15 -15.56 2.49
N ARG A 34 0.44 -16.47 3.41
CA ARG A 34 0.58 -17.90 3.09
C ARG A 34 -0.70 -18.53 2.59
N ALA A 35 -1.85 -18.06 3.08
CA ALA A 35 -3.15 -18.52 2.63
C ALA A 35 -3.59 -17.91 1.29
N GLY A 36 -2.82 -16.94 0.75
CA GLY A 36 -3.17 -16.26 -0.49
C GLY A 36 -4.27 -15.22 -0.35
N GLU A 37 -4.58 -14.79 0.87
CA GLU A 37 -5.63 -13.79 1.13
C GLU A 37 -5.16 -12.36 0.83
N ILE A 38 -3.87 -12.09 1.04
CA ILE A 38 -3.25 -10.80 0.76
C ILE A 38 -1.90 -11.03 0.10
N ALA A 39 -1.55 -10.21 -0.88
CA ALA A 39 -0.27 -10.26 -1.57
C ALA A 39 0.41 -8.88 -1.54
N PHE A 40 1.72 -8.89 -1.40
CA PHE A 40 2.55 -7.69 -1.46
C PHE A 40 3.50 -7.83 -2.64
N GLU A 41 3.39 -6.93 -3.60
CA GLU A 41 4.13 -7.00 -4.86
C GLU A 41 5.02 -5.77 -5.05
N ASP A 42 6.22 -5.98 -5.58
CA ASP A 42 7.15 -4.89 -5.88
C ASP A 42 6.83 -4.30 -7.25
N ILE A 43 6.46 -3.03 -7.28
CA ILE A 43 6.15 -2.35 -8.56
C ILE A 43 7.39 -2.26 -9.48
N ASN A 44 8.60 -2.27 -8.92
CA ASN A 44 9.80 -2.18 -9.73
C ASN A 44 10.04 -3.43 -10.59
N GLU A 45 9.51 -4.58 -10.17
CA GLU A 45 9.59 -5.83 -10.94
C GLU A 45 8.52 -5.90 -12.02
N GLN A 46 7.42 -5.18 -11.85
CA GLN A 46 6.29 -5.15 -12.79
C GLN A 46 5.82 -3.70 -12.98
N PRO A 47 6.63 -2.85 -13.66
CA PRO A 47 6.35 -1.40 -13.72
C PRO A 47 5.03 -1.05 -14.39
N ASP A 48 4.51 -1.92 -15.24
CA ASP A 48 3.26 -1.66 -15.97
C ASP A 48 2.05 -2.37 -15.36
N ALA A 49 2.20 -2.93 -14.15
CA ALA A 49 1.16 -3.75 -13.53
C ALA A 49 -0.17 -3.02 -13.39
N LEU A 50 -0.14 -1.71 -13.14
CA LEU A 50 -1.33 -0.90 -12.94
C LEU A 50 -1.62 0.08 -14.10
N ALA A 51 -0.97 -0.14 -15.24
CA ALA A 51 -1.17 0.72 -16.43
C ALA A 51 -2.64 0.74 -16.89
N ALA A 52 -3.34 -0.38 -16.78
CA ALA A 52 -4.75 -0.48 -17.13
C ALA A 52 -5.65 0.40 -16.25
N TYR A 53 -5.18 0.78 -15.07
CA TYR A 53 -5.87 1.69 -14.15
C TYR A 53 -5.44 3.15 -14.34
N GLY A 54 -4.54 3.42 -15.28
CA GLY A 54 -4.00 4.75 -15.49
C GLY A 54 -2.88 5.14 -14.51
N ALA A 55 -2.36 4.19 -13.75
CA ALA A 55 -1.28 4.44 -12.79
C ALA A 55 0.07 4.07 -13.40
N SER A 56 1.00 5.04 -13.39
CA SER A 56 2.37 4.84 -13.86
C SER A 56 3.25 4.28 -12.75
N LEU A 57 4.47 3.87 -13.14
CA LEU A 57 5.49 3.47 -12.18
C LEU A 57 5.76 4.56 -11.14
N ASP A 58 5.88 5.81 -11.57
CA ASP A 58 6.12 6.94 -10.67
C ASP A 58 4.94 7.20 -9.73
N ASP A 59 3.71 6.99 -10.19
CA ASP A 59 2.52 7.11 -9.34
C ASP A 59 2.59 6.11 -8.17
N VAL A 60 2.95 4.86 -8.47
CA VAL A 60 3.05 3.81 -7.44
C VAL A 60 4.25 4.02 -6.53
N ARG A 61 5.36 4.57 -7.06
CA ARG A 61 6.51 4.94 -6.24
C ARG A 61 6.20 6.08 -5.28
N ARG A 62 5.27 6.96 -5.66
CA ARG A 62 4.88 8.11 -4.84
C ARG A 62 3.93 7.71 -3.71
N ARG A 63 2.97 6.83 -3.99
CA ARG A 63 1.95 6.41 -3.01
C ARG A 63 1.70 4.92 -3.13
N LEU A 64 1.26 4.30 -2.03
CA LEU A 64 0.81 2.92 -2.07
C LEU A 64 -0.41 2.80 -2.98
N HIS A 65 -0.44 1.73 -3.75
CA HIS A 65 -1.57 1.35 -4.59
C HIS A 65 -1.95 -0.08 -4.25
N ALA A 66 -3.22 -0.40 -4.35
CA ALA A 66 -3.71 -1.76 -4.15
C ALA A 66 -4.91 -2.01 -5.03
N THR A 67 -5.15 -3.29 -5.32
CA THR A 67 -6.40 -3.73 -5.94
C THR A 67 -7.14 -4.65 -4.99
N ASP A 68 -8.45 -4.50 -4.89
CA ASP A 68 -9.29 -5.34 -4.03
C ASP A 68 -9.79 -6.59 -4.78
N ALA A 69 -10.59 -7.42 -4.09
CA ALA A 69 -11.13 -8.65 -4.66
C ALA A 69 -12.04 -8.41 -5.88
N GLN A 70 -12.61 -7.22 -6.00
CA GLN A 70 -13.47 -6.83 -7.12
C GLN A 70 -12.68 -6.14 -8.24
N GLY A 71 -11.36 -6.07 -8.14
CA GLY A 71 -10.50 -5.42 -9.13
C GLY A 71 -10.54 -3.90 -9.09
N ARG A 72 -11.01 -3.31 -7.98
CA ARG A 72 -11.02 -1.84 -7.83
C ARG A 72 -9.68 -1.34 -7.30
N LEU A 73 -9.24 -0.20 -7.84
CA LEU A 73 -7.99 0.42 -7.41
C LEU A 73 -8.19 1.24 -6.14
N ILE A 74 -7.29 1.06 -5.19
CA ILE A 74 -7.22 1.82 -3.94
C ILE A 74 -5.86 2.51 -3.92
N VAL A 75 -5.82 3.80 -3.53
CA VAL A 75 -4.59 4.59 -3.57
C VAL A 75 -4.38 5.32 -2.25
N GLY A 76 -3.12 5.38 -1.79
CA GLY A 76 -2.71 6.23 -0.69
C GLY A 76 -3.10 5.72 0.68
N ALA A 77 -3.58 6.61 1.54
CA ALA A 77 -3.96 6.28 2.91
C ALA A 77 -5.00 5.16 3.00
N ASP A 78 -5.89 5.07 2.03
CA ASP A 78 -6.93 4.05 1.98
C ASP A 78 -6.32 2.64 1.91
N VAL A 79 -5.15 2.48 1.27
CA VAL A 79 -4.41 1.21 1.24
C VAL A 79 -3.94 0.83 2.65
N ALA A 80 -3.34 1.78 3.37
CA ALA A 80 -2.88 1.56 4.74
C ALA A 80 -4.05 1.17 5.65
N ILE A 81 -5.17 1.87 5.52
CA ILE A 81 -6.39 1.58 6.29
C ILE A 81 -6.89 0.16 5.97
N ALA A 82 -6.92 -0.22 4.69
CA ALA A 82 -7.35 -1.57 4.29
C ALA A 82 -6.45 -2.65 4.88
N VAL A 83 -5.13 -2.42 4.89
CA VAL A 83 -4.15 -3.35 5.47
C VAL A 83 -4.35 -3.46 6.99
N TRP A 84 -4.49 -2.32 7.69
CA TRP A 84 -4.72 -2.34 9.14
C TRP A 84 -6.02 -3.04 9.50
N ARG A 85 -7.06 -2.88 8.69
CA ARG A 85 -8.37 -3.50 8.95
C ARG A 85 -8.29 -5.02 9.02
N VAL A 86 -7.41 -5.63 8.22
CA VAL A 86 -7.24 -7.09 8.18
C VAL A 86 -6.06 -7.58 9.03
N THR A 87 -5.28 -6.69 9.63
CA THR A 87 -4.15 -7.06 10.48
C THR A 87 -4.62 -7.30 11.91
N PRO A 88 -4.34 -8.47 12.51
CA PRO A 88 -4.69 -8.72 13.90
C PRO A 88 -4.11 -7.66 14.83
N ARG A 89 -4.93 -7.21 15.79
CA ARG A 89 -4.58 -6.16 16.79
C ARG A 89 -4.38 -4.76 16.22
N GLN A 90 -4.60 -4.55 14.91
CA GLN A 90 -4.46 -3.23 14.29
C GLN A 90 -5.76 -2.71 13.67
N SER A 91 -6.85 -3.48 13.75
CA SER A 91 -8.13 -3.06 13.19
C SER A 91 -8.68 -1.79 13.86
N TRP A 92 -8.32 -1.54 15.13
CA TRP A 92 -8.71 -0.33 15.84
C TRP A 92 -8.08 0.92 15.20
N ILE A 93 -6.86 0.79 14.64
CA ILE A 93 -6.20 1.90 13.93
C ILE A 93 -7.01 2.26 12.68
N ALA A 94 -7.47 1.25 11.93
CA ALA A 94 -8.31 1.46 10.76
C ALA A 94 -9.63 2.15 11.14
N ALA A 95 -10.25 1.73 12.24
CA ALA A 95 -11.48 2.34 12.73
C ALA A 95 -11.27 3.79 13.15
N LEU A 96 -10.15 4.09 13.81
CA LEU A 96 -9.82 5.44 14.26
C LEU A 96 -9.51 6.38 13.12
N LEU A 97 -8.65 5.95 12.18
CA LEU A 97 -8.14 6.81 11.11
C LEU A 97 -9.01 6.78 9.85
N GLY A 98 -9.85 5.76 9.70
CA GLY A 98 -10.70 5.57 8.52
C GLY A 98 -12.15 6.01 8.69
N ASN A 99 -12.53 6.60 9.84
CA ASN A 99 -13.89 7.09 10.03
C ASN A 99 -14.13 8.39 9.25
N ARG A 100 -15.39 8.76 9.07
CA ARG A 100 -15.79 9.91 8.25
C ARG A 100 -15.15 11.24 8.67
N VAL A 101 -14.90 11.39 9.97
CA VAL A 101 -14.33 12.63 10.51
C VAL A 101 -12.83 12.69 10.28
N MET A 102 -12.14 11.59 10.54
CA MET A 102 -10.67 11.53 10.48
C MET A 102 -10.13 11.27 9.07
N LEU A 103 -10.91 10.64 8.20
CA LEU A 103 -10.41 10.20 6.89
C LEU A 103 -9.82 11.33 6.03
N PRO A 104 -10.46 12.50 5.90
CA PRO A 104 -9.85 13.60 5.15
C PRO A 104 -8.51 14.04 5.70
N LEU A 105 -8.37 14.10 7.02
CA LEU A 105 -7.11 14.45 7.68
C LEU A 105 -6.06 13.37 7.48
N THR A 106 -6.47 12.11 7.60
CA THR A 106 -5.58 10.96 7.37
C THR A 106 -5.05 10.97 5.93
N ARG A 107 -5.91 11.20 4.96
CA ARG A 107 -5.53 11.29 3.54
C ARG A 107 -4.56 12.45 3.28
N PHE A 108 -4.86 13.61 3.83
CA PHE A 108 -4.00 14.78 3.68
C PHE A 108 -2.62 14.54 4.28
N SER A 109 -2.57 14.01 5.50
CA SER A 109 -1.31 13.73 6.20
C SER A 109 -0.48 12.69 5.45
N TYR A 110 -1.12 11.64 4.98
CA TYR A 110 -0.45 10.61 4.18
C TYR A 110 0.12 11.20 2.89
N ASP A 111 -0.69 11.97 2.15
CA ASP A 111 -0.26 12.54 0.87
C ASP A 111 0.94 13.47 1.04
N ARG A 112 0.94 14.30 2.08
CA ARG A 112 2.09 15.18 2.37
C ARG A 112 3.33 14.37 2.72
N PHE A 113 3.18 13.36 3.57
CA PHE A 113 4.29 12.48 3.93
C PHE A 113 4.82 11.73 2.70
N ALA A 114 3.94 11.20 1.88
CA ALA A 114 4.32 10.46 0.67
C ALA A 114 5.05 11.37 -0.33
N ASP A 115 4.57 12.60 -0.52
CA ASP A 115 5.22 13.56 -1.44
C ASP A 115 6.62 13.91 -0.95
N LEU A 116 6.80 14.14 0.35
CA LEU A 116 8.11 14.44 0.94
C LEU A 116 9.05 13.24 0.82
N LEU A 117 8.55 12.06 1.07
CA LEU A 117 9.33 10.83 0.98
C LEU A 117 9.75 10.54 -0.46
N PHE A 118 8.85 10.74 -1.42
CA PHE A 118 9.15 10.59 -2.84
C PHE A 118 10.25 11.55 -3.27
N ALA A 119 10.14 12.82 -2.90
CA ALA A 119 11.13 13.84 -3.21
C ALA A 119 12.49 13.50 -2.60
N TRP A 120 12.51 13.04 -1.36
CA TRP A 120 13.74 12.65 -0.66
C TRP A 120 14.41 11.47 -1.36
N ASN A 121 13.65 10.44 -1.72
CA ASN A 121 14.19 9.27 -2.42
C ASN A 121 14.72 9.63 -3.80
N LYS A 122 14.03 10.51 -4.51
CA LYS A 122 14.46 10.98 -5.82
C LYS A 122 15.76 11.79 -5.71
N TRP A 123 15.85 12.64 -4.71
CA TRP A 123 17.07 13.41 -4.42
C TRP A 123 18.25 12.50 -4.09
N LYS A 124 18.01 11.41 -3.38
CA LYS A 124 19.04 10.40 -3.06
C LYS A 124 19.39 9.51 -4.26
N GLY A 125 18.71 9.65 -5.38
CA GLY A 125 18.98 8.86 -6.59
C GLY A 125 18.59 7.39 -6.49
N ARG A 126 17.57 7.07 -5.70
CA ARG A 126 17.12 5.68 -5.52
C ARG A 126 16.35 5.14 -6.71
N TRP A 127 15.88 6.00 -7.60
CA TRP A 127 15.26 5.64 -8.88
C TRP A 127 15.36 6.76 -9.91
#